data_d998e7d21467c4972490ce97f8c84726
#
_entry.id   d998e7d21467c4972490ce97f8c84726
#
_cell.length_a   1.000
_cell.length_b   1.000
_cell.length_c   1.000
_cell.angle_alpha   90.00
_cell.angle_beta   90.00
_cell.angle_gamma   90.00
#
_symmetry.space_group_name_H-M   'P 1'
#
loop_
_entity.id
_entity.type
_entity.pdbx_description
1 polymer ?
#
loop_
_entity_poly.entity_id
_entity_poly.type
_entity_poly.pdbx_seq_one_letter_code
_entity_poly.pdbx_strand_id
1 'polypeptide(L)'
;MNTIFKLDGLVLETERLILRPFKQSDLDDFHEYASVEGVGEMAGWKHHETKEHTQLILDKFISNDKTFAIVLKENNKVIGSLGIEEYGMEEKLSEFFNYNGREIGYVLSKDYWGKGIMPEAVKTVIDYLFNVKNLDFLTCGYYDFNIQSKRVQEKCGFKPYRKLVIETKIGTKEQSILNLLINPKKKIEFIFSHPETLIWKEIIKYESRKLDDDTVKSLIELSKQWQEEDCSYGMIVNTKDNLRKPLYVAVENDKIIGYIFGHYYKLENKTSYIEVGSNCFMIDEIYVIPSYRSKGVGKELFKLMENEIKESCDYITLSTSTKDYKKILHFYVDELDMNFHSAFLIKDL
;
A
#
# COMPACT_ATOMS: atom_id res chain seq x y z
N MET A 1 -24.50 3.62 -0.90
CA MET A 1 -25.37 4.80 -0.65
C MET A 1 -24.59 5.88 0.09
N ASN A 2 -24.72 7.14 -0.27
CA ASN A 2 -24.16 8.25 0.50
C ASN A 2 -25.09 8.57 1.68
N THR A 3 -24.70 8.22 2.89
CA THR A 3 -25.46 8.60 4.10
C THR A 3 -25.12 10.06 4.45
N ILE A 4 -26.09 10.78 5.03
CA ILE A 4 -25.82 12.12 5.56
C ILE A 4 -24.75 12.03 6.64
N PHE A 5 -23.70 12.84 6.51
CA PHE A 5 -22.59 12.89 7.47
C PHE A 5 -22.38 14.32 7.95
N LYS A 6 -22.31 14.47 9.24
CA LYS A 6 -21.88 15.71 9.92
C LYS A 6 -20.98 15.36 11.08
N LEU A 7 -20.07 16.26 11.39
CA LEU A 7 -19.17 16.12 12.54
C LEU A 7 -19.93 16.32 13.87
N ASP A 8 -20.88 17.25 13.91
CA ASP A 8 -21.69 17.53 15.10
C ASP A 8 -20.84 17.72 16.37
N GLY A 9 -19.76 18.49 16.25
CA GLY A 9 -18.82 18.71 17.34
C GLY A 9 -17.86 17.54 17.63
N LEU A 10 -17.85 16.49 16.81
CA LEU A 10 -16.96 15.34 16.97
C LEU A 10 -15.49 15.77 17.06
N VAL A 11 -14.81 15.28 18.07
CA VAL A 11 -13.37 15.41 18.26
C VAL A 11 -12.75 14.02 18.30
N LEU A 12 -11.73 13.78 17.48
CA LEU A 12 -10.93 12.57 17.51
C LEU A 12 -9.50 12.96 17.89
N GLU A 13 -8.87 12.15 18.72
CA GLU A 13 -7.52 12.42 19.20
C GLU A 13 -6.58 11.27 18.86
N THR A 14 -5.33 11.63 18.58
CA THR A 14 -4.21 10.71 18.40
C THR A 14 -3.10 11.07 19.38
N GLU A 15 -1.95 10.43 19.27
CA GLU A 15 -0.77 10.81 20.05
C GLU A 15 -0.38 12.29 19.80
N ARG A 16 -0.36 12.74 18.53
CA ARG A 16 0.14 14.06 18.13
C ARG A 16 -0.93 15.05 17.70
N LEU A 17 -2.17 14.59 17.39
CA LEU A 17 -3.17 15.38 16.70
C LEU A 17 -4.48 15.47 17.45
N ILE A 18 -5.20 16.57 17.23
CA ILE A 18 -6.62 16.73 17.50
C ILE A 18 -7.31 16.99 16.16
N LEU A 19 -8.26 16.13 15.81
CA LEU A 19 -9.13 16.29 14.64
C LEU A 19 -10.49 16.80 15.13
N ARG A 20 -10.83 18.02 14.79
CA ARG A 20 -12.06 18.71 15.24
C ARG A 20 -12.73 19.52 14.13
N PRO A 21 -13.99 19.91 14.24
CA PRO A 21 -14.56 20.88 13.32
C PRO A 21 -13.73 22.18 13.26
N PHE A 22 -13.71 22.82 12.07
CA PHE A 22 -13.12 24.15 11.92
C PHE A 22 -13.87 25.19 12.73
N LYS A 23 -13.15 26.24 13.15
CA LYS A 23 -13.64 27.42 13.87
C LYS A 23 -13.22 28.69 13.14
N GLN A 24 -13.94 29.78 13.35
CA GLN A 24 -13.58 31.07 12.76
C GLN A 24 -12.16 31.53 13.15
N SER A 25 -11.71 31.17 14.36
CA SER A 25 -10.36 31.47 14.84
C SER A 25 -9.23 30.72 14.12
N ASP A 26 -9.56 29.75 13.24
CA ASP A 26 -8.56 28.98 12.51
C ASP A 26 -8.12 29.67 11.20
N LEU A 27 -8.68 30.84 10.88
CA LEU A 27 -8.44 31.51 9.60
C LEU A 27 -6.97 31.75 9.30
N ASP A 28 -6.21 32.20 10.28
CA ASP A 28 -4.80 32.54 10.08
C ASP A 28 -3.96 31.31 9.77
N ASP A 29 -4.11 30.25 10.55
CA ASP A 29 -3.44 28.97 10.33
C ASP A 29 -3.88 28.33 9.01
N PHE A 30 -5.17 28.41 8.68
CA PHE A 30 -5.70 27.88 7.42
C PHE A 30 -5.12 28.65 6.23
N HIS A 31 -5.08 29.98 6.29
CA HIS A 31 -4.51 30.79 5.22
C HIS A 31 -3.02 30.51 5.06
N GLU A 32 -2.28 30.37 6.14
CA GLU A 32 -0.85 30.11 6.12
C GLU A 32 -0.52 28.87 5.26
N TYR A 33 -1.18 27.73 5.46
CA TYR A 33 -0.86 26.55 4.65
C TYR A 33 -1.56 26.53 3.29
N ALA A 34 -2.77 27.08 3.18
CA ALA A 34 -3.53 27.06 1.94
C ALA A 34 -3.03 28.06 0.90
N SER A 35 -2.31 29.11 1.30
CA SER A 35 -1.69 30.08 0.40
C SER A 35 -0.35 29.62 -0.19
N VAL A 36 0.21 28.52 0.30
CA VAL A 36 1.47 28.00 -0.20
C VAL A 36 1.27 27.30 -1.54
N GLU A 37 1.95 27.80 -2.59
CA GLU A 37 1.93 27.20 -3.92
C GLU A 37 2.31 25.73 -3.87
N GLY A 38 1.57 24.88 -4.59
CA GLY A 38 1.74 23.45 -4.64
C GLY A 38 1.09 22.67 -3.48
N VAL A 39 0.40 23.35 -2.54
CA VAL A 39 -0.45 22.66 -1.54
C VAL A 39 -1.83 22.37 -2.14
N GLY A 40 -2.49 23.40 -2.67
CA GLY A 40 -3.79 23.28 -3.31
C GLY A 40 -3.75 22.52 -4.61
N GLU A 41 -2.74 22.73 -5.42
CA GLU A 41 -2.53 22.11 -6.73
C GLU A 41 -2.43 20.59 -6.62
N MET A 42 -1.83 20.07 -5.55
CA MET A 42 -1.79 18.63 -5.26
C MET A 42 -3.18 18.02 -4.97
N ALA A 43 -4.17 18.86 -4.68
CA ALA A 43 -5.57 18.48 -4.43
C ALA A 43 -6.53 19.05 -5.51
N GLY A 44 -6.00 19.60 -6.62
CA GLY A 44 -6.75 20.07 -7.78
C GLY A 44 -7.42 21.44 -7.63
N TRP A 45 -6.94 22.28 -6.71
CA TRP A 45 -7.36 23.65 -6.53
C TRP A 45 -6.15 24.59 -6.44
N LYS A 46 -6.33 25.84 -6.87
CA LYS A 46 -5.28 26.88 -6.78
C LYS A 46 -5.08 27.30 -5.34
N HIS A 47 -3.83 27.49 -4.93
CA HIS A 47 -3.54 28.06 -3.60
C HIS A 47 -4.31 29.36 -3.37
N HIS A 48 -4.61 29.65 -2.11
CA HIS A 48 -5.41 30.83 -1.76
C HIS A 48 -4.58 32.10 -1.86
N GLU A 49 -4.87 32.93 -2.86
CA GLU A 49 -4.12 34.16 -3.12
C GLU A 49 -4.42 35.25 -2.08
N THR A 50 -5.61 35.23 -1.47
CA THR A 50 -6.02 36.24 -0.48
C THR A 50 -6.67 35.58 0.73
N LYS A 51 -6.63 36.32 1.85
CA LYS A 51 -7.26 35.84 3.10
C LYS A 51 -8.79 35.82 3.03
N GLU A 52 -9.37 36.73 2.24
CA GLU A 52 -10.80 36.78 1.95
C GLU A 52 -11.25 35.51 1.24
N HIS A 53 -10.47 35.01 0.28
CA HIS A 53 -10.74 33.73 -0.36
C HIS A 53 -10.69 32.58 0.66
N THR A 54 -9.67 32.58 1.53
CA THR A 54 -9.58 31.58 2.61
C THR A 54 -10.80 31.64 3.54
N GLN A 55 -11.26 32.84 3.89
CA GLN A 55 -12.46 33.02 4.73
C GLN A 55 -13.68 32.39 4.09
N LEU A 56 -13.91 32.60 2.79
CA LEU A 56 -15.04 32.00 2.08
C LEU A 56 -15.00 30.46 2.12
N ILE A 57 -13.83 29.86 2.05
CA ILE A 57 -13.67 28.38 2.14
C ILE A 57 -13.86 27.93 3.59
N LEU A 58 -13.33 28.67 4.56
CA LEU A 58 -13.52 28.40 5.99
C LEU A 58 -15.01 28.40 6.37
N ASP A 59 -15.76 29.40 5.91
CA ASP A 59 -17.22 29.50 6.14
C ASP A 59 -17.95 28.27 5.56
N LYS A 60 -17.53 27.78 4.37
CA LYS A 60 -18.06 26.55 3.80
C LYS A 60 -17.71 25.31 4.62
N PHE A 61 -16.48 25.22 5.15
CA PHE A 61 -16.10 24.08 6.01
C PHE A 61 -16.93 24.05 7.29
N ILE A 62 -17.13 25.21 7.91
CA ILE A 62 -17.96 25.36 9.12
C ILE A 62 -19.43 25.03 8.83
N SER A 63 -20.00 25.58 7.76
CA SER A 63 -21.42 25.40 7.45
C SER A 63 -21.75 23.98 6.98
N ASN A 64 -20.86 23.34 6.20
CA ASN A 64 -21.05 21.97 5.74
C ASN A 64 -20.79 20.93 6.83
N ASP A 65 -19.98 21.27 7.82
CA ASP A 65 -19.72 20.47 9.01
C ASP A 65 -19.29 19.01 8.70
N LYS A 66 -18.41 18.84 7.71
CA LYS A 66 -17.90 17.53 7.27
C LYS A 66 -16.38 17.48 7.07
N THR A 67 -15.69 18.56 7.44
CA THR A 67 -14.25 18.70 7.30
C THR A 67 -13.59 18.95 8.65
N PHE A 68 -12.69 18.06 9.05
CA PHE A 68 -11.84 18.25 10.22
C PHE A 68 -10.71 19.23 9.96
N ALA A 69 -10.47 20.12 10.90
CA ALA A 69 -9.17 20.77 11.09
C ALA A 69 -8.22 19.73 11.72
N ILE A 70 -7.03 19.59 11.16
CA ILE A 70 -5.95 18.79 11.73
C ILE A 70 -5.10 19.72 12.59
N VAL A 71 -5.21 19.56 13.91
CA VAL A 71 -4.52 20.42 14.89
C VAL A 71 -3.36 19.67 15.51
N LEU A 72 -2.18 20.27 15.49
CA LEU A 72 -0.99 19.70 16.15
C LEU A 72 -1.04 20.00 17.65
N LYS A 73 -1.01 18.96 18.51
CA LYS A 73 -1.10 19.11 19.98
C LYS A 73 0.04 19.94 20.57
N GLU A 74 1.24 19.86 20.01
CA GLU A 74 2.44 20.53 20.48
C GLU A 74 2.29 22.07 20.62
N ASN A 75 1.61 22.69 19.66
CA ASN A 75 1.47 24.14 19.57
C ASN A 75 0.05 24.62 19.31
N ASN A 76 -0.92 23.73 19.30
CA ASN A 76 -2.33 23.99 19.01
C ASN A 76 -2.59 24.64 17.63
N LYS A 77 -1.69 24.43 16.66
CA LYS A 77 -1.75 24.99 15.31
C LYS A 77 -2.57 24.11 14.37
N VAL A 78 -3.42 24.71 13.53
CA VAL A 78 -4.08 23.99 12.43
C VAL A 78 -3.09 23.84 11.29
N ILE A 79 -2.75 22.61 10.96
CA ILE A 79 -1.70 22.28 9.97
C ILE A 79 -2.26 21.61 8.70
N GLY A 80 -3.55 21.37 8.63
CA GLY A 80 -4.18 20.73 7.48
C GLY A 80 -5.68 20.54 7.67
N SER A 81 -6.28 19.87 6.71
CA SER A 81 -7.71 19.53 6.69
C SER A 81 -7.94 18.11 6.21
N LEU A 82 -9.02 17.47 6.72
CA LEU A 82 -9.48 16.16 6.30
C LEU A 82 -11.00 16.18 6.15
N GLY A 83 -11.50 16.06 4.93
CA GLY A 83 -12.91 16.05 4.59
C GLY A 83 -13.48 14.64 4.45
N ILE A 84 -14.74 14.47 4.85
CA ILE A 84 -15.52 13.25 4.65
C ILE A 84 -16.61 13.60 3.63
N GLU A 85 -16.27 13.35 2.36
CA GLU A 85 -17.07 13.77 1.23
C GLU A 85 -18.04 12.68 0.76
N GLU A 86 -18.97 13.05 -0.09
CA GLU A 86 -19.77 12.09 -0.82
C GLU A 86 -18.91 11.44 -1.91
N TYR A 87 -19.00 10.12 -2.02
CA TYR A 87 -18.38 9.46 -3.16
C TYR A 87 -19.25 9.62 -4.41
N GLY A 88 -18.62 9.71 -5.58
CA GLY A 88 -19.33 9.87 -6.85
C GLY A 88 -20.04 8.59 -7.28
N MET A 89 -21.29 8.37 -6.81
CA MET A 89 -22.08 7.16 -7.10
C MET A 89 -22.35 6.98 -8.60
N GLU A 90 -22.77 8.05 -9.25
CA GLU A 90 -23.20 7.99 -10.65
C GLU A 90 -22.02 8.00 -11.61
N GLU A 91 -20.98 8.77 -11.30
CA GLU A 91 -19.84 9.00 -12.18
C GLU A 91 -18.71 7.99 -11.96
N LYS A 92 -18.50 7.55 -10.72
CA LYS A 92 -17.33 6.78 -10.33
C LYS A 92 -17.64 5.36 -9.86
N LEU A 93 -18.75 5.14 -9.14
CA LEU A 93 -19.01 3.93 -8.37
C LEU A 93 -20.50 3.53 -8.33
N SER A 94 -21.17 3.50 -9.48
CA SER A 94 -22.59 3.09 -9.55
C SER A 94 -22.86 1.70 -8.99
N GLU A 95 -21.91 0.80 -9.08
CA GLU A 95 -21.95 -0.58 -8.57
C GLU A 95 -22.00 -0.66 -7.04
N PHE A 96 -21.63 0.42 -6.35
CA PHE A 96 -21.70 0.52 -4.88
C PHE A 96 -23.00 1.19 -4.37
N PHE A 97 -23.98 1.38 -5.23
CA PHE A 97 -25.22 2.10 -4.88
C PHE A 97 -25.92 1.55 -3.62
N ASN A 98 -25.89 0.23 -3.42
CA ASN A 98 -26.51 -0.44 -2.29
C ASN A 98 -25.64 -0.48 -1.02
N TYR A 99 -24.42 0.05 -1.05
CA TYR A 99 -23.49 0.06 0.06
C TYR A 99 -23.27 1.46 0.60
N ASN A 100 -23.04 1.56 1.91
CA ASN A 100 -22.79 2.84 2.59
C ASN A 100 -21.30 3.19 2.53
N GLY A 101 -20.97 4.27 1.85
CA GLY A 101 -19.58 4.69 1.69
C GLY A 101 -19.37 6.20 1.75
N ARG A 102 -18.11 6.60 1.86
CA ARG A 102 -17.66 7.99 1.83
C ARG A 102 -16.34 8.11 1.11
N GLU A 103 -16.06 9.29 0.58
CA GLU A 103 -14.78 9.65 0.03
C GLU A 103 -13.98 10.47 1.05
N ILE A 104 -12.73 10.12 1.29
CA ILE A 104 -11.80 10.88 2.14
C ILE A 104 -10.94 11.77 1.26
N GLY A 105 -10.96 13.08 1.56
CA GLY A 105 -10.06 14.05 0.96
C GLY A 105 -9.23 14.75 2.03
N TYR A 106 -7.98 15.08 1.75
CA TYR A 106 -7.12 15.74 2.74
C TYR A 106 -6.08 16.65 2.10
N VAL A 107 -5.65 17.62 2.89
CA VAL A 107 -4.54 18.53 2.59
C VAL A 107 -3.72 18.73 3.84
N LEU A 108 -2.40 18.86 3.69
CA LEU A 108 -1.46 19.12 4.79
C LEU A 108 -0.47 20.20 4.38
N SER A 109 -0.13 21.08 5.31
CA SER A 109 0.96 22.02 5.18
C SER A 109 2.25 21.32 4.76
N LYS A 110 3.00 21.90 3.83
CA LYS A 110 4.27 21.34 3.31
C LYS A 110 5.29 21.10 4.41
N ASP A 111 5.32 21.91 5.44
CA ASP A 111 6.27 21.80 6.56
C ASP A 111 6.11 20.50 7.36
N TYR A 112 4.97 19.84 7.21
CA TYR A 112 4.64 18.59 7.90
C TYR A 112 4.62 17.36 6.98
N TRP A 113 4.99 17.51 5.70
CA TRP A 113 5.11 16.37 4.79
C TRP A 113 6.23 15.42 5.21
N GLY A 114 6.07 14.14 4.91
CA GLY A 114 7.05 13.10 5.23
C GLY A 114 7.12 12.66 6.69
N LYS A 115 6.44 13.36 7.61
CA LYS A 115 6.49 13.12 9.07
C LYS A 115 5.45 12.11 9.60
N GLY A 116 4.71 11.43 8.72
CA GLY A 116 3.69 10.44 9.11
C GLY A 116 2.38 11.04 9.68
N ILE A 117 2.23 12.36 9.70
CA ILE A 117 1.06 13.07 10.25
C ILE A 117 -0.24 12.69 9.53
N MET A 118 -0.26 12.76 8.19
CA MET A 118 -1.48 12.46 7.44
C MET A 118 -1.92 10.99 7.56
N PRO A 119 -1.04 9.98 7.47
CA PRO A 119 -1.44 8.58 7.76
C PRO A 119 -2.03 8.38 9.15
N GLU A 120 -1.53 9.08 10.18
CA GLU A 120 -2.06 9.03 11.55
C GLU A 120 -3.50 9.58 11.60
N ALA A 121 -3.72 10.77 11.02
CA ALA A 121 -5.05 11.38 10.94
C ALA A 121 -6.05 10.50 10.16
N VAL A 122 -5.66 10.03 8.98
CA VAL A 122 -6.53 9.22 8.11
C VAL A 122 -6.90 7.89 8.78
N LYS A 123 -5.97 7.18 9.41
CA LYS A 123 -6.25 5.92 10.12
C LYS A 123 -7.26 6.11 11.24
N THR A 124 -7.14 7.18 12.02
CA THR A 124 -8.07 7.50 13.10
C THR A 124 -9.48 7.76 12.57
N VAL A 125 -9.60 8.46 11.44
CA VAL A 125 -10.90 8.70 10.79
C VAL A 125 -11.46 7.40 10.19
N ILE A 126 -10.66 6.56 9.57
CA ILE A 126 -11.07 5.23 9.06
C ILE A 126 -11.64 4.39 10.20
N ASP A 127 -10.95 4.34 11.33
CA ASP A 127 -11.39 3.59 12.52
C ASP A 127 -12.74 4.05 13.01
N TYR A 128 -12.95 5.36 13.11
CA TYR A 128 -14.26 5.94 13.47
C TYR A 128 -15.35 5.60 12.45
N LEU A 129 -15.06 5.77 11.15
CA LEU A 129 -16.05 5.55 10.10
C LEU A 129 -16.45 4.07 9.99
N PHE A 130 -15.53 3.15 10.18
CA PHE A 130 -15.81 1.72 10.12
C PHE A 130 -16.41 1.16 11.41
N ASN A 131 -15.91 1.56 12.57
CA ASN A 131 -16.28 0.95 13.84
C ASN A 131 -17.48 1.66 14.51
N VAL A 132 -17.63 2.98 14.33
CA VAL A 132 -18.71 3.76 14.94
C VAL A 132 -19.82 4.06 13.93
N LYS A 133 -19.48 4.55 12.74
CA LYS A 133 -20.48 4.84 11.69
C LYS A 133 -20.87 3.60 10.87
N ASN A 134 -20.14 2.49 11.03
CA ASN A 134 -20.43 1.19 10.42
C ASN A 134 -20.53 1.26 8.88
N LEU A 135 -19.70 2.10 8.25
CA LEU A 135 -19.65 2.20 6.79
C LEU A 135 -19.10 0.91 6.17
N ASP A 136 -19.53 0.62 4.95
CA ASP A 136 -19.14 -0.58 4.21
C ASP A 136 -17.79 -0.40 3.50
N PHE A 137 -17.53 0.81 3.00
CA PHE A 137 -16.31 1.14 2.28
C PHE A 137 -15.96 2.63 2.36
N LEU A 138 -14.71 2.93 2.02
CA LEU A 138 -14.21 4.30 1.84
C LEU A 138 -13.46 4.38 0.50
N THR A 139 -13.51 5.54 -0.12
CA THR A 139 -12.70 5.87 -1.30
C THR A 139 -11.75 7.01 -0.99
N CYS A 140 -10.68 7.10 -1.74
CA CYS A 140 -9.75 8.22 -1.74
C CYS A 140 -9.05 8.28 -3.08
N GLY A 141 -9.05 9.43 -3.74
CA GLY A 141 -8.37 9.63 -5.01
C GLY A 141 -7.03 10.34 -4.88
N TYR A 142 -6.14 10.13 -5.84
CA TYR A 142 -4.93 10.93 -6.00
C TYR A 142 -4.59 11.11 -7.48
N TYR A 143 -3.97 12.23 -7.83
CA TYR A 143 -3.44 12.47 -9.18
C TYR A 143 -2.14 11.69 -9.35
N ASP A 144 -1.90 11.13 -10.54
CA ASP A 144 -0.75 10.25 -10.83
C ASP A 144 0.60 10.86 -10.42
N PHE A 145 0.73 12.18 -10.52
CA PHE A 145 1.94 12.90 -10.11
C PHE A 145 2.06 13.08 -8.59
N ASN A 146 0.97 12.90 -7.82
CA ASN A 146 0.97 13.11 -6.37
C ASN A 146 1.41 11.85 -5.60
N ILE A 147 2.71 11.56 -5.64
CA ILE A 147 3.31 10.40 -4.97
C ILE A 147 3.15 10.46 -3.44
N GLN A 148 3.08 11.65 -2.84
CA GLN A 148 2.87 11.81 -1.41
C GLN A 148 1.49 11.28 -1.00
N SER A 149 0.43 11.67 -1.72
CA SER A 149 -0.93 11.18 -1.47
C SER A 149 -1.03 9.67 -1.70
N LYS A 150 -0.42 9.15 -2.78
CA LYS A 150 -0.33 7.71 -3.03
C LYS A 150 0.22 6.96 -1.80
N ARG A 151 1.38 7.41 -1.27
CA ARG A 151 2.02 6.77 -0.10
C ARG A 151 1.17 6.84 1.17
N VAL A 152 0.43 7.94 1.38
CA VAL A 152 -0.52 8.05 2.50
C VAL A 152 -1.59 6.98 2.38
N GLN A 153 -2.21 6.87 1.21
CA GLN A 153 -3.30 5.92 0.95
C GLN A 153 -2.83 4.46 1.09
N GLU A 154 -1.66 4.12 0.54
CA GLU A 154 -1.03 2.80 0.71
C GLU A 154 -0.81 2.44 2.18
N LYS A 155 -0.26 3.38 2.99
CA LYS A 155 -0.05 3.20 4.44
C LYS A 155 -1.34 3.07 5.24
N CYS A 156 -2.46 3.54 4.70
CA CYS A 156 -3.79 3.43 5.30
C CYS A 156 -4.59 2.21 4.78
N GLY A 157 -3.99 1.39 3.91
CA GLY A 157 -4.59 0.15 3.43
C GLY A 157 -5.49 0.31 2.21
N PHE A 158 -5.61 1.50 1.65
CA PHE A 158 -6.35 1.71 0.41
C PHE A 158 -5.69 0.97 -0.76
N LYS A 159 -6.50 0.44 -1.67
CA LYS A 159 -6.07 -0.27 -2.87
C LYS A 159 -6.57 0.43 -4.13
N PRO A 160 -5.78 0.50 -5.20
CA PRO A 160 -6.22 1.08 -6.46
C PRO A 160 -7.47 0.35 -6.98
N TYR A 161 -8.47 1.11 -7.39
CA TYR A 161 -9.72 0.53 -7.89
C TYR A 161 -10.02 0.94 -9.34
N ARG A 162 -9.89 2.25 -9.67
CA ARG A 162 -10.22 2.75 -11.01
C ARG A 162 -9.30 3.89 -11.42
N LYS A 163 -8.91 3.90 -12.71
CA LYS A 163 -8.26 5.07 -13.32
C LYS A 163 -9.32 6.00 -13.87
N LEU A 164 -9.18 7.28 -13.61
CA LEU A 164 -10.09 8.33 -14.04
C LEU A 164 -9.31 9.48 -14.65
N VAL A 165 -9.94 10.19 -15.58
CA VAL A 165 -9.50 11.52 -15.98
C VAL A 165 -10.42 12.53 -15.28
N ILE A 166 -9.86 13.36 -14.43
CA ILE A 166 -10.63 14.33 -13.65
C ILE A 166 -10.29 15.73 -14.11
N GLU A 167 -11.31 16.53 -14.37
CA GLU A 167 -11.15 17.96 -14.56
C GLU A 167 -10.99 18.63 -13.20
N THR A 168 -9.86 19.29 -13.00
CA THR A 168 -9.52 19.98 -11.75
C THR A 168 -10.24 21.33 -11.66
N LYS A 169 -10.33 21.89 -10.45
CA LYS A 169 -10.89 23.24 -10.27
C LYS A 169 -10.03 24.35 -10.88
N ILE A 170 -8.80 24.05 -11.30
CA ILE A 170 -7.92 24.97 -12.02
C ILE A 170 -8.03 24.82 -13.55
N GLY A 171 -8.97 23.96 -14.03
CA GLY A 171 -9.27 23.78 -15.47
C GLY A 171 -8.33 22.83 -16.20
N THR A 172 -7.47 22.08 -15.51
CA THR A 172 -6.64 21.04 -16.11
C THR A 172 -7.34 19.67 -16.06
N LYS A 173 -6.98 18.79 -17.00
CA LYS A 173 -7.43 17.39 -16.99
C LYS A 173 -6.28 16.52 -16.51
N GLU A 174 -6.46 15.86 -15.39
CA GLU A 174 -5.42 15.07 -14.75
C GLU A 174 -5.79 13.58 -14.68
N GLN A 175 -4.81 12.73 -14.88
CA GLN A 175 -4.95 11.30 -14.61
C GLN A 175 -5.02 11.11 -13.08
N SER A 176 -6.04 10.39 -12.65
CA SER A 176 -6.29 10.11 -11.23
C SER A 176 -6.50 8.62 -10.99
N ILE A 177 -6.02 8.14 -9.86
CA ILE A 177 -6.30 6.81 -9.36
C ILE A 177 -7.30 6.94 -8.22
N LEU A 178 -8.47 6.36 -8.38
CA LEU A 178 -9.45 6.19 -7.31
C LEU A 178 -9.10 4.90 -6.56
N ASN A 179 -8.79 5.03 -5.28
CA ASN A 179 -8.52 3.91 -4.39
C ASN A 179 -9.77 3.57 -3.56
N LEU A 180 -9.85 2.29 -3.18
CA LEU A 180 -10.94 1.73 -2.38
C LEU A 180 -10.36 1.08 -1.11
N LEU A 181 -11.07 1.25 0.00
CA LEU A 181 -10.84 0.53 1.25
C LEU A 181 -12.16 -0.06 1.73
N ILE A 182 -12.25 -1.38 1.81
CA ILE A 182 -13.44 -2.09 2.27
C ILE A 182 -13.32 -2.31 3.78
N ASN A 183 -14.41 -2.10 4.50
CA ASN A 183 -14.46 -2.43 5.92
C ASN A 183 -14.24 -3.95 6.09
N PRO A 184 -13.21 -4.39 6.82
CA PRO A 184 -12.88 -5.82 6.94
C PRO A 184 -13.99 -6.64 7.61
N LYS A 185 -14.94 -5.98 8.30
CA LYS A 185 -16.11 -6.62 8.92
C LYS A 185 -17.29 -6.77 7.95
N LYS A 186 -17.16 -6.29 6.72
CA LYS A 186 -18.23 -6.27 5.71
C LYS A 186 -17.87 -7.08 4.50
N LYS A 187 -18.90 -7.62 3.84
CA LYS A 187 -18.77 -8.32 2.58
C LYS A 187 -19.47 -7.52 1.48
N ILE A 188 -18.71 -7.12 0.46
CA ILE A 188 -19.25 -6.45 -0.72
C ILE A 188 -19.28 -7.49 -1.85
N GLU A 189 -20.47 -8.05 -2.09
CA GLU A 189 -20.64 -9.19 -3.01
C GLU A 189 -20.20 -8.87 -4.44
N PHE A 190 -20.47 -7.64 -4.91
CA PHE A 190 -20.06 -7.20 -6.23
C PHE A 190 -18.56 -7.38 -6.47
N ILE A 191 -17.70 -7.03 -5.52
CA ILE A 191 -16.25 -7.16 -5.64
C ILE A 191 -15.82 -8.63 -5.73
N PHE A 192 -16.52 -9.51 -5.03
CA PHE A 192 -16.22 -10.96 -5.07
C PHE A 192 -16.71 -11.62 -6.36
N SER A 193 -17.82 -11.12 -6.95
CA SER A 193 -18.39 -11.65 -8.19
C SER A 193 -17.76 -11.05 -9.46
N HIS A 194 -17.15 -9.85 -9.38
CA HIS A 194 -16.55 -9.14 -10.50
C HIS A 194 -15.11 -8.71 -10.16
N PRO A 195 -14.22 -9.66 -9.91
CA PRO A 195 -12.84 -9.38 -9.53
C PRO A 195 -12.05 -8.58 -10.58
N GLU A 196 -12.45 -8.63 -11.84
CA GLU A 196 -11.87 -7.89 -12.97
C GLU A 196 -12.07 -6.38 -12.88
N THR A 197 -13.00 -5.89 -12.05
CA THR A 197 -13.22 -4.46 -11.85
C THR A 197 -12.19 -3.79 -10.94
N LEU A 198 -11.38 -4.59 -10.26
CA LEU A 198 -10.35 -4.11 -9.37
C LEU A 198 -9.05 -3.86 -10.14
N ILE A 199 -8.60 -2.61 -10.27
CA ILE A 199 -7.34 -2.27 -11.00
C ILE A 199 -6.11 -2.97 -10.40
N TRP A 200 -6.08 -3.27 -9.08
CA TRP A 200 -4.97 -4.05 -8.50
C TRP A 200 -5.04 -5.54 -8.83
N LYS A 201 -6.11 -5.99 -9.45
CA LYS A 201 -6.23 -7.23 -10.19
C LYS A 201 -5.98 -7.04 -11.70
N GLU A 202 -5.24 -6.05 -12.13
CA GLU A 202 -4.28 -6.28 -13.21
C GLU A 202 -3.27 -7.26 -12.63
N ILE A 203 -3.68 -8.30 -12.71
CA ILE A 203 -3.69 -9.61 -12.21
C ILE A 203 -2.25 -10.01 -12.29
N ILE A 204 -1.54 -9.75 -11.21
CA ILE A 204 -0.37 -10.57 -10.97
C ILE A 204 -0.98 -11.94 -10.70
N LYS A 205 -0.96 -12.76 -11.72
CA LYS A 205 -1.37 -14.16 -11.62
C LYS A 205 -0.23 -14.90 -10.94
N TYR A 206 -0.53 -15.55 -9.84
CA TYR A 206 0.41 -16.40 -9.15
C TYR A 206 0.10 -17.83 -9.49
N GLU A 207 1.08 -18.56 -10.02
CA GLU A 207 0.87 -19.93 -10.47
C GLU A 207 2.12 -20.79 -10.32
N SER A 208 1.91 -22.09 -10.11
CA SER A 208 2.94 -23.10 -10.32
C SER A 208 3.22 -23.22 -11.82
N ARG A 209 4.50 -23.28 -12.21
CA ARG A 209 4.88 -23.28 -13.61
C ARG A 209 5.89 -24.39 -13.96
N LYS A 210 5.76 -24.91 -15.17
CA LYS A 210 6.73 -25.86 -15.72
C LYS A 210 7.96 -25.11 -16.25
N LEU A 211 9.10 -25.75 -16.18
CA LEU A 211 10.36 -25.26 -16.80
C LEU A 211 10.37 -25.60 -18.29
N ASP A 212 9.46 -25.01 -19.06
CA ASP A 212 9.54 -25.00 -20.53
C ASP A 212 10.57 -23.97 -21.02
N ASP A 213 10.87 -23.97 -22.31
CA ASP A 213 11.95 -23.13 -22.87
C ASP A 213 11.65 -21.63 -22.72
N ASP A 214 10.40 -21.20 -22.80
CA ASP A 214 9.99 -19.79 -22.63
C ASP A 214 10.12 -19.36 -21.17
N THR A 215 9.70 -20.19 -20.23
CA THR A 215 9.86 -19.96 -18.79
C THR A 215 11.35 -19.91 -18.44
N VAL A 216 12.16 -20.86 -18.88
CA VAL A 216 13.63 -20.89 -18.65
C VAL A 216 14.27 -19.61 -19.16
N LYS A 217 13.95 -19.19 -20.38
CA LYS A 217 14.47 -17.93 -20.96
C LYS A 217 14.10 -16.70 -20.13
N SER A 218 12.85 -16.61 -19.68
CA SER A 218 12.38 -15.52 -18.83
C SER A 218 13.10 -15.48 -17.48
N LEU A 219 13.30 -16.62 -16.82
CA LEU A 219 14.01 -16.70 -15.53
C LEU A 219 15.48 -16.34 -15.67
N ILE A 220 16.15 -16.77 -16.73
CA ILE A 220 17.54 -16.39 -17.03
C ILE A 220 17.64 -14.87 -17.21
N GLU A 221 16.72 -14.25 -17.92
CA GLU A 221 16.71 -12.80 -18.11
C GLU A 221 16.49 -12.05 -16.79
N LEU A 222 15.56 -12.50 -15.95
CA LEU A 222 15.34 -11.92 -14.63
C LEU A 222 16.55 -12.08 -13.72
N SER A 223 17.27 -13.19 -13.79
CA SER A 223 18.48 -13.39 -13.00
C SER A 223 19.66 -12.50 -13.46
N LYS A 224 19.74 -12.16 -14.75
CA LYS A 224 20.67 -11.13 -15.25
C LYS A 224 20.34 -9.75 -14.68
N GLN A 225 19.06 -9.35 -14.69
CA GLN A 225 18.62 -8.11 -14.07
C GLN A 225 18.99 -8.07 -12.59
N TRP A 226 18.78 -9.18 -11.86
CA TRP A 226 19.19 -9.28 -10.47
C TRP A 226 20.70 -9.11 -10.29
N GLN A 227 21.52 -9.72 -11.15
CA GLN A 227 22.99 -9.56 -11.11
C GLN A 227 23.38 -8.09 -11.33
N GLU A 228 22.76 -7.41 -12.30
CA GLU A 228 23.01 -5.99 -12.60
C GLU A 228 22.65 -5.05 -11.43
N GLU A 229 21.70 -5.43 -10.57
CA GLU A 229 21.35 -4.65 -9.38
C GLU A 229 22.46 -4.65 -8.31
N ASP A 230 23.38 -5.57 -8.35
CA ASP A 230 24.50 -5.72 -7.39
C ASP A 230 24.05 -5.66 -5.90
N CYS A 231 22.87 -6.20 -5.61
CA CYS A 231 22.29 -6.18 -4.26
C CYS A 231 22.56 -7.43 -3.42
N SER A 232 23.24 -8.43 -4.00
CA SER A 232 23.58 -9.70 -3.36
C SER A 232 25.03 -10.07 -3.60
N TYR A 233 25.66 -10.74 -2.61
CA TYR A 233 26.99 -11.30 -2.76
C TYR A 233 26.94 -12.62 -3.52
N GLY A 234 27.88 -12.82 -4.45
CA GLY A 234 28.03 -14.09 -5.15
C GLY A 234 26.89 -14.47 -6.09
N MET A 235 26.08 -13.47 -6.53
CA MET A 235 25.00 -13.72 -7.47
C MET A 235 25.56 -14.25 -8.79
N ILE A 236 25.05 -15.40 -9.22
CA ILE A 236 25.39 -16.05 -10.49
C ILE A 236 24.12 -16.10 -11.34
N VAL A 237 24.24 -15.68 -12.62
CA VAL A 237 23.08 -15.76 -13.55
C VAL A 237 22.65 -17.21 -13.71
N ASN A 238 21.34 -17.41 -13.67
CA ASN A 238 20.74 -18.73 -13.84
C ASN A 238 21.03 -19.33 -15.21
N THR A 239 21.16 -20.63 -15.23
CA THR A 239 21.23 -21.46 -16.42
C THR A 239 20.09 -22.50 -16.36
N LYS A 240 19.83 -23.19 -17.46
CA LYS A 240 18.82 -24.26 -17.47
C LYS A 240 19.10 -25.36 -16.42
N ASP A 241 20.39 -25.58 -16.10
CA ASP A 241 20.81 -26.68 -15.23
C ASP A 241 20.64 -26.38 -13.73
N ASN A 242 20.67 -25.11 -13.33
CA ASN A 242 20.51 -24.74 -11.92
C ASN A 242 19.07 -24.34 -11.53
N LEU A 243 18.16 -24.18 -12.50
CA LEU A 243 16.73 -23.99 -12.20
C LEU A 243 16.11 -25.25 -11.63
N ARG A 244 15.29 -25.11 -10.60
CA ARG A 244 14.72 -26.20 -9.82
C ARG A 244 13.18 -26.22 -9.87
N LYS A 245 12.62 -27.33 -9.44
CA LYS A 245 11.18 -27.54 -9.22
C LYS A 245 10.95 -27.93 -7.77
N PRO A 246 9.81 -27.52 -7.16
CA PRO A 246 8.73 -26.73 -7.75
C PRO A 246 9.13 -25.28 -8.04
N LEU A 247 8.48 -24.69 -9.03
CA LEU A 247 8.64 -23.30 -9.45
C LEU A 247 7.29 -22.60 -9.40
N TYR A 248 7.25 -21.42 -8.78
CA TYR A 248 6.09 -20.56 -8.73
C TYR A 248 6.45 -19.18 -9.29
N VAL A 249 5.56 -18.61 -10.07
CA VAL A 249 5.78 -17.34 -10.74
C VAL A 249 4.64 -16.35 -10.47
N ALA A 250 5.00 -15.08 -10.47
CA ALA A 250 4.08 -13.95 -10.53
C ALA A 250 4.12 -13.42 -11.96
N VAL A 251 2.97 -13.40 -12.62
CA VAL A 251 2.84 -13.01 -14.03
C VAL A 251 1.90 -11.82 -14.16
N GLU A 252 2.31 -10.80 -14.89
CA GLU A 252 1.49 -9.65 -15.28
C GLU A 252 1.64 -9.41 -16.78
N ASN A 253 0.50 -9.29 -17.51
CA ASN A 253 0.49 -9.11 -18.95
C ASN A 253 1.37 -10.13 -19.70
N ASP A 254 1.24 -11.41 -19.35
CA ASP A 254 2.01 -12.55 -19.87
C ASP A 254 3.52 -12.49 -19.65
N LYS A 255 4.00 -11.56 -18.80
CA LYS A 255 5.40 -11.46 -18.41
C LYS A 255 5.60 -11.92 -16.97
N ILE A 256 6.63 -12.72 -16.74
CA ILE A 256 7.04 -13.08 -15.38
C ILE A 256 7.71 -11.85 -14.74
N ILE A 257 7.16 -11.39 -13.62
CA ILE A 257 7.64 -10.23 -12.84
C ILE A 257 8.29 -10.61 -11.52
N GLY A 258 8.21 -11.89 -11.16
CA GLY A 258 8.85 -12.46 -10.00
C GLY A 258 8.69 -13.96 -9.98
N TYR A 259 9.56 -14.63 -9.23
CA TYR A 259 9.54 -16.08 -9.09
C TYR A 259 10.09 -16.51 -7.73
N ILE A 260 9.73 -17.74 -7.35
CA ILE A 260 10.33 -18.49 -6.24
C ILE A 260 10.45 -19.94 -6.66
N PHE A 261 11.59 -20.55 -6.39
CA PHE A 261 11.79 -21.98 -6.57
C PHE A 261 12.72 -22.56 -5.50
N GLY A 262 12.70 -23.88 -5.40
CA GLY A 262 13.52 -24.59 -4.45
C GLY A 262 13.47 -26.10 -4.65
N HIS A 263 13.94 -26.83 -3.67
CA HIS A 263 13.99 -28.28 -3.73
C HIS A 263 13.70 -28.93 -2.37
N TYR A 264 13.18 -30.15 -2.42
CA TYR A 264 13.02 -30.98 -1.24
C TYR A 264 14.32 -31.67 -0.89
N TYR A 265 14.61 -31.77 0.40
CA TYR A 265 15.72 -32.56 0.90
C TYR A 265 15.37 -33.18 2.26
N LYS A 266 16.07 -34.22 2.63
CA LYS A 266 15.98 -34.84 3.95
C LYS A 266 17.18 -34.43 4.78
N LEU A 267 16.95 -33.96 6.01
CA LEU A 267 18.04 -33.52 6.85
C LEU A 267 18.91 -34.70 7.31
N GLU A 268 20.17 -34.72 6.92
CA GLU A 268 21.10 -35.80 7.24
C GLU A 268 21.84 -35.58 8.57
N ASN A 269 22.11 -34.32 8.93
CA ASN A 269 22.84 -33.96 10.13
C ASN A 269 21.98 -33.10 11.05
N LYS A 270 21.97 -33.41 12.37
CA LYS A 270 21.25 -32.66 13.37
C LYS A 270 21.70 -31.20 13.41
N THR A 271 20.74 -30.29 13.37
CA THR A 271 20.95 -28.86 13.68
C THR A 271 20.46 -28.56 15.10
N SER A 272 20.56 -27.30 15.54
CA SER A 272 20.16 -26.92 16.89
C SER A 272 18.66 -27.08 17.17
N TYR A 273 17.81 -27.20 16.12
CA TYR A 273 16.35 -27.32 16.29
C TYR A 273 15.62 -28.12 15.21
N ILE A 274 16.32 -28.67 14.20
CA ILE A 274 15.73 -29.58 13.25
C ILE A 274 16.37 -30.96 13.45
N GLU A 275 15.53 -31.96 13.66
CA GLU A 275 16.00 -33.34 13.88
C GLU A 275 16.40 -34.04 12.57
N VAL A 276 17.35 -34.98 12.67
CA VAL A 276 17.75 -35.81 11.54
C VAL A 276 16.58 -36.60 11.02
N GLY A 277 16.44 -36.61 9.70
CA GLY A 277 15.35 -37.31 9.00
C GLY A 277 14.13 -36.46 8.72
N SER A 278 14.06 -35.21 9.21
CA SER A 278 12.98 -34.27 8.84
C SER A 278 12.99 -33.98 7.35
N ASN A 279 11.80 -33.89 6.78
CA ASN A 279 11.62 -33.48 5.38
C ASN A 279 11.63 -31.95 5.33
N CYS A 280 12.53 -31.40 4.55
CA CYS A 280 12.73 -29.97 4.44
C CYS A 280 12.53 -29.50 3.00
N PHE A 281 12.09 -28.26 2.84
CA PHE A 281 12.11 -27.56 1.58
C PHE A 281 13.09 -26.40 1.66
N MET A 282 14.11 -26.41 0.79
CA MET A 282 15.06 -25.30 0.65
C MET A 282 14.57 -24.36 -0.44
N ILE A 283 14.37 -23.09 -0.09
CA ILE A 283 14.20 -22.03 -1.08
C ILE A 283 15.59 -21.71 -1.65
N ASP A 284 15.78 -21.99 -2.93
CA ASP A 284 17.01 -21.67 -3.63
C ASP A 284 17.04 -20.21 -4.05
N GLU A 285 15.91 -19.72 -4.59
CA GLU A 285 15.80 -18.32 -5.02
C GLU A 285 14.38 -17.78 -4.84
N ILE A 286 14.30 -16.52 -4.47
CA ILE A 286 13.11 -15.67 -4.57
C ILE A 286 13.52 -14.31 -5.13
N TYR A 287 12.91 -13.91 -6.23
CA TYR A 287 13.19 -12.65 -6.89
C TYR A 287 11.92 -11.97 -7.36
N VAL A 288 11.88 -10.65 -7.19
CA VAL A 288 10.81 -9.78 -7.73
C VAL A 288 11.48 -8.56 -8.34
N ILE A 289 11.13 -8.21 -9.56
CA ILE A 289 11.69 -7.03 -10.24
C ILE A 289 11.47 -5.76 -9.43
N PRO A 290 12.39 -4.78 -9.44
CA PRO A 290 12.38 -3.63 -8.55
C PRO A 290 11.06 -2.84 -8.53
N SER A 291 10.43 -2.64 -9.70
CA SER A 291 9.17 -1.90 -9.85
C SER A 291 7.96 -2.56 -9.14
N TYR A 292 8.07 -3.84 -8.77
CA TYR A 292 7.01 -4.60 -8.09
C TYR A 292 7.34 -4.96 -6.64
N ARG A 293 8.52 -4.56 -6.14
CA ARG A 293 8.90 -4.72 -4.71
C ARG A 293 8.05 -3.83 -3.80
N SER A 294 7.92 -4.23 -2.54
CA SER A 294 7.10 -3.55 -1.53
C SER A 294 5.60 -3.43 -1.92
N LYS A 295 5.14 -4.24 -2.87
CA LYS A 295 3.74 -4.38 -3.28
C LYS A 295 3.12 -5.73 -2.87
N GLY A 296 3.80 -6.48 -2.02
CA GLY A 296 3.34 -7.78 -1.52
C GLY A 296 3.61 -8.97 -2.45
N VAL A 297 4.19 -8.77 -3.65
CA VAL A 297 4.41 -9.84 -4.64
C VAL A 297 5.24 -10.99 -4.08
N GLY A 298 6.35 -10.70 -3.39
CA GLY A 298 7.19 -11.74 -2.78
C GLY A 298 6.44 -12.53 -1.70
N LYS A 299 5.61 -11.87 -0.91
CA LYS A 299 4.77 -12.50 0.12
C LYS A 299 3.73 -13.43 -0.47
N GLU A 300 3.07 -13.04 -1.54
CA GLU A 300 2.07 -13.89 -2.21
C GLU A 300 2.72 -15.09 -2.93
N LEU A 301 3.90 -14.92 -3.52
CA LEU A 301 4.69 -16.04 -4.06
C LEU A 301 5.07 -17.05 -2.97
N PHE A 302 5.55 -16.56 -1.83
CA PHE A 302 5.90 -17.41 -0.70
C PHE A 302 4.68 -18.17 -0.17
N LYS A 303 3.55 -17.50 0.03
CA LYS A 303 2.30 -18.14 0.49
C LYS A 303 1.79 -19.19 -0.49
N LEU A 304 1.85 -18.95 -1.80
CA LEU A 304 1.47 -19.92 -2.81
C LEU A 304 2.33 -21.17 -2.68
N MET A 305 3.65 -20.99 -2.63
CA MET A 305 4.60 -22.09 -2.43
C MET A 305 4.33 -22.84 -1.13
N GLU A 306 4.25 -22.13 0.00
CA GLU A 306 4.00 -22.71 1.33
C GLU A 306 2.72 -23.56 1.35
N ASN A 307 1.63 -23.07 0.79
CA ASN A 307 0.36 -23.80 0.73
C ASN A 307 0.44 -25.08 -0.07
N GLU A 308 1.27 -25.13 -1.11
CA GLU A 308 1.42 -26.34 -1.93
C GLU A 308 2.38 -27.36 -1.33
N ILE A 309 3.40 -26.91 -0.56
CA ILE A 309 4.42 -27.82 -0.03
C ILE A 309 4.17 -28.27 1.42
N LYS A 310 3.32 -27.60 2.19
CA LYS A 310 3.10 -27.82 3.64
C LYS A 310 2.73 -29.25 4.03
N GLU A 311 2.09 -30.01 3.13
CA GLU A 311 1.75 -31.42 3.38
C GLU A 311 2.93 -32.37 3.09
N SER A 312 4.02 -31.86 2.49
CA SER A 312 5.15 -32.66 2.01
C SER A 312 6.44 -32.39 2.76
N CYS A 313 6.50 -31.37 3.60
CA CYS A 313 7.70 -31.06 4.39
C CYS A 313 7.34 -30.53 5.78
N ASP A 314 8.26 -30.74 6.71
CA ASP A 314 8.14 -30.32 8.11
C ASP A 314 8.69 -28.88 8.31
N TYR A 315 9.64 -28.47 7.47
CA TYR A 315 10.34 -27.18 7.58
C TYR A 315 10.61 -26.56 6.21
N ILE A 316 10.49 -25.23 6.15
CA ILE A 316 11.00 -24.39 5.05
C ILE A 316 12.29 -23.75 5.53
N THR A 317 13.33 -23.84 4.71
CA THR A 317 14.65 -23.27 5.00
C THR A 317 15.12 -22.37 3.85
N LEU A 318 15.94 -21.40 4.17
CA LEU A 318 16.63 -20.59 3.16
C LEU A 318 17.95 -20.04 3.70
N SER A 319 18.82 -19.66 2.80
CA SER A 319 20.03 -18.89 3.09
C SER A 319 20.06 -17.66 2.20
N THR A 320 20.49 -16.53 2.73
CA THR A 320 20.57 -15.28 1.95
C THR A 320 21.93 -14.61 2.07
N SER A 321 22.45 -14.11 0.96
CA SER A 321 23.73 -13.39 0.84
C SER A 321 23.47 -11.96 0.34
N THR A 322 22.70 -11.20 1.07
CA THR A 322 22.26 -9.85 0.69
C THR A 322 23.21 -8.76 1.20
N LYS A 323 23.35 -7.67 0.42
CA LYS A 323 24.00 -6.42 0.86
C LYS A 323 23.08 -5.55 1.70
N ASP A 324 21.75 -5.74 1.63
CA ASP A 324 20.73 -5.05 2.44
C ASP A 324 20.04 -6.02 3.42
N TYR A 325 20.82 -6.47 4.42
CA TYR A 325 20.34 -7.46 5.39
C TYR A 325 19.14 -6.98 6.22
N LYS A 326 19.05 -5.68 6.54
CA LYS A 326 17.93 -5.14 7.33
C LYS A 326 16.60 -5.32 6.63
N LYS A 327 16.56 -4.99 5.35
CA LYS A 327 15.36 -5.12 4.53
C LYS A 327 14.97 -6.57 4.31
N ILE A 328 15.95 -7.42 4.06
CA ILE A 328 15.71 -8.85 3.81
C ILE A 328 15.30 -9.59 5.09
N LEU A 329 15.92 -9.30 6.25
CA LEU A 329 15.49 -9.87 7.52
C LEU A 329 14.09 -9.41 7.90
N HIS A 330 13.75 -8.13 7.70
CA HIS A 330 12.39 -7.64 7.90
C HIS A 330 11.38 -8.44 7.05
N PHE A 331 11.69 -8.69 5.78
CA PHE A 331 10.82 -9.48 4.91
C PHE A 331 10.63 -10.91 5.42
N TYR A 332 11.71 -11.64 5.74
CA TYR A 332 11.60 -13.03 6.14
C TYR A 332 11.08 -13.20 7.58
N VAL A 333 11.53 -12.38 8.51
CA VAL A 333 11.18 -12.55 9.94
C VAL A 333 9.85 -11.87 10.25
N ASP A 334 9.68 -10.60 9.86
CA ASP A 334 8.50 -9.82 10.27
C ASP A 334 7.29 -10.00 9.34
N GLU A 335 7.52 -10.24 8.04
CA GLU A 335 6.41 -10.39 7.08
C GLU A 335 6.03 -11.85 6.80
N LEU A 336 6.99 -12.77 6.86
CA LEU A 336 6.79 -14.21 6.56
C LEU A 336 6.85 -15.11 7.79
N ASP A 337 7.03 -14.54 8.99
CA ASP A 337 7.06 -15.26 10.27
C ASP A 337 8.12 -16.39 10.34
N MET A 338 9.26 -16.17 9.68
CA MET A 338 10.37 -17.12 9.71
C MET A 338 11.29 -16.87 10.90
N ASN A 339 11.82 -17.92 11.51
CA ASN A 339 12.76 -17.80 12.60
C ASN A 339 14.19 -17.58 12.09
N PHE A 340 14.85 -16.53 12.59
CA PHE A 340 16.27 -16.30 12.32
C PHE A 340 17.14 -17.28 13.09
N HIS A 341 17.97 -18.04 12.39
CA HIS A 341 18.79 -19.08 13.02
C HIS A 341 20.26 -18.72 13.15
N SER A 342 20.91 -18.24 12.09
CA SER A 342 22.34 -17.99 12.10
C SER A 342 22.76 -16.92 11.10
N ALA A 343 23.87 -16.27 11.37
CA ALA A 343 24.52 -15.34 10.45
C ALA A 343 26.01 -15.70 10.30
N PHE A 344 26.53 -15.52 9.08
CA PHE A 344 27.96 -15.54 8.80
C PHE A 344 28.41 -14.09 8.55
N LEU A 345 29.35 -13.62 9.36
CA LEU A 345 29.83 -12.24 9.30
C LEU A 345 31.32 -12.24 8.92
N ILE A 346 31.70 -11.35 8.00
CA ILE A 346 33.08 -11.16 7.53
C ILE A 346 33.48 -9.71 7.79
N LYS A 347 34.71 -9.51 8.20
CA LYS A 347 35.36 -8.20 8.28
C LYS A 347 36.71 -8.29 7.60
N ASP A 348 36.93 -7.47 6.60
CA ASP A 348 38.23 -7.27 5.99
C ASP A 348 39.13 -6.49 6.97
N LEU A 349 40.40 -6.90 7.09
CA LEU A 349 41.39 -6.31 8.02
C LEU A 349 42.36 -5.36 7.28
#